data_58a8fc01dea0542cb69c43e09299e2e4
#
_entry.id   58a8fc01dea0542cb69c43e09299e2e4
#
_cell.length_a   1.000
_cell.length_b   1.000
_cell.length_c   1.000
_cell.angle_alpha   90.00
_cell.angle_beta   90.00
_cell.angle_gamma   90.00
#
_symmetry.space_group_name_H-M   'P 1'
#
loop_
_entity.id
_entity.type
_entity.pdbx_description
1 polymer ?
#
loop_
_entity_poly.entity_id
_entity_poly.type
_entity_poly.pdbx_seq_one_letter_code
_entity_poly.pdbx_strand_id
1 'polypeptide(L)'
;MFDDIQVLGRDGAVSTQNKVLRNTYMMLGLTMIPTVIGAVIGMGINFSVIAQHPFMAFGAFMLVTIGMQMAITANRNSSIGVALLFVYTFLLGLMLGPILQHAAHLQNGAQLVGLAAGGTGLIFLTMAAIGTTTKKDFGYMGKFLSIGVMVVFIAIIANMFLHLPAFSIAISCIFIAISSGFIMYEVNQIVRGGETNYVMATLSLFISIYNIFTSLLNILMSFSGRD
;
A
#
# COMPACT_ATOMS: atom_id res chain seq x y z
N MET A 1 18.74 -24.20 -34.93
CA MET A 1 18.49 -25.05 -33.76
C MET A 1 18.75 -24.36 -32.42
N PHE A 2 19.89 -23.67 -32.19
CA PHE A 2 20.13 -22.89 -30.94
C PHE A 2 19.28 -21.63 -30.88
N ASP A 3 19.06 -20.93 -31.97
CA ASP A 3 18.21 -19.72 -32.03
C ASP A 3 16.72 -20.04 -31.76
N ASP A 4 16.22 -21.19 -32.26
CA ASP A 4 14.83 -21.61 -32.04
C ASP A 4 14.54 -21.95 -30.58
N ILE A 5 15.52 -22.50 -29.84
CA ILE A 5 15.41 -22.79 -28.40
C ILE A 5 15.40 -21.50 -27.59
N GLN A 6 16.19 -20.49 -27.99
CA GLN A 6 16.19 -19.18 -27.31
C GLN A 6 14.88 -18.40 -27.55
N VAL A 7 14.30 -18.48 -28.74
CA VAL A 7 13.02 -17.83 -29.07
C VAL A 7 11.89 -18.48 -28.27
N LEU A 8 11.78 -19.81 -28.25
CA LEU A 8 10.77 -20.51 -27.46
C LEU A 8 10.88 -20.24 -25.95
N GLY A 9 12.09 -20.13 -25.41
CA GLY A 9 12.30 -19.78 -24.00
C GLY A 9 11.88 -18.33 -23.69
N ARG A 10 12.08 -17.42 -24.62
CA ARG A 10 11.74 -16.01 -24.48
C ARG A 10 10.24 -15.76 -24.54
N ASP A 11 9.53 -16.40 -25.47
CA ASP A 11 8.08 -16.31 -25.60
C ASP A 11 7.36 -16.92 -24.38
N GLY A 12 7.88 -18.03 -23.83
CA GLY A 12 7.38 -18.62 -22.61
C GLY A 12 7.56 -17.71 -21.39
N ALA A 13 8.69 -17.03 -21.27
CA ALA A 13 8.96 -16.10 -20.17
C ALA A 13 8.06 -14.87 -20.24
N VAL A 14 7.89 -14.26 -21.41
CA VAL A 14 7.00 -13.11 -21.62
C VAL A 14 5.52 -13.48 -21.31
N SER A 15 5.08 -14.65 -21.71
CA SER A 15 3.74 -15.16 -21.41
C SER A 15 3.52 -15.29 -19.89
N THR A 16 4.51 -15.79 -19.15
CA THR A 16 4.45 -15.95 -17.70
C THR A 16 4.40 -14.60 -16.98
N GLN A 17 5.23 -13.64 -17.37
CA GLN A 17 5.25 -12.29 -16.80
C GLN A 17 3.91 -11.57 -16.99
N ASN A 18 3.34 -11.63 -18.19
CA ASN A 18 2.03 -11.07 -18.50
C ASN A 18 0.92 -11.70 -17.65
N LYS A 19 1.00 -13.01 -17.38
CA LYS A 19 0.06 -13.72 -16.51
C LYS A 19 0.17 -13.25 -15.05
N VAL A 20 1.40 -13.10 -14.54
CA VAL A 20 1.63 -12.59 -13.17
C VAL A 20 1.08 -11.17 -13.04
N LEU A 21 1.40 -10.27 -13.97
CA LEU A 21 0.93 -8.89 -13.96
C LEU A 21 -0.60 -8.80 -13.99
N ARG A 22 -1.25 -9.55 -14.88
CA ARG A 22 -2.71 -9.60 -14.97
C ARG A 22 -3.34 -10.13 -13.69
N ASN A 23 -2.82 -11.21 -13.14
CA ASN A 23 -3.33 -11.81 -11.91
C ASN A 23 -3.14 -10.85 -10.72
N THR A 24 -2.02 -10.16 -10.65
CA THR A 24 -1.74 -9.14 -9.62
C THR A 24 -2.76 -8.01 -9.68
N TYR A 25 -3.03 -7.43 -10.85
CA TYR A 25 -4.00 -6.35 -10.95
C TYR A 25 -5.44 -6.79 -10.68
N MET A 26 -5.81 -8.01 -11.11
CA MET A 26 -7.11 -8.59 -10.80
C MET A 26 -7.26 -8.82 -9.30
N MET A 27 -6.26 -9.41 -8.65
CA MET A 27 -6.26 -9.62 -7.20
C MET A 27 -6.27 -8.30 -6.44
N LEU A 28 -5.51 -7.30 -6.91
CA LEU A 28 -5.49 -5.96 -6.32
C LEU A 28 -6.89 -5.33 -6.35
N GLY A 29 -7.59 -5.42 -7.48
CA GLY A 29 -8.98 -4.96 -7.58
C GLY A 29 -9.91 -5.71 -6.61
N LEU A 30 -9.76 -7.03 -6.49
CA LEU A 30 -10.55 -7.85 -5.57
C LEU A 30 -10.28 -7.51 -4.10
N THR A 31 -9.04 -7.15 -3.72
CA THR A 31 -8.70 -6.75 -2.35
C THR A 31 -9.34 -5.42 -1.93
N MET A 32 -9.76 -4.58 -2.88
CA MET A 32 -10.49 -3.35 -2.54
C MET A 32 -11.85 -3.64 -1.91
N ILE A 33 -12.50 -4.77 -2.28
CA ILE A 33 -13.82 -5.13 -1.74
C ILE A 33 -13.78 -5.34 -0.22
N PRO A 34 -12.97 -6.26 0.34
CA PRO A 34 -12.87 -6.41 1.78
C PRO A 34 -12.33 -5.15 2.47
N THR A 35 -11.48 -4.36 1.81
CA THR A 35 -10.99 -3.10 2.36
C THR A 35 -12.12 -2.09 2.57
N VAL A 36 -12.99 -1.91 1.57
CA VAL A 36 -14.15 -1.01 1.67
C VAL A 36 -15.12 -1.51 2.74
N ILE A 37 -15.42 -2.81 2.78
CA ILE A 37 -16.27 -3.40 3.82
C ILE A 37 -15.68 -3.15 5.21
N GLY A 38 -14.37 -3.40 5.38
CA GLY A 38 -13.65 -3.12 6.62
C GLY A 38 -13.71 -1.64 7.00
N ALA A 39 -13.51 -0.74 6.06
CA ALA A 39 -13.55 0.70 6.28
C ALA A 39 -14.94 1.17 6.77
N VAL A 40 -16.01 0.69 6.13
CA VAL A 40 -17.40 0.99 6.53
C VAL A 40 -17.69 0.48 7.95
N ILE A 41 -17.28 -0.75 8.26
CA ILE A 41 -17.43 -1.32 9.62
C ILE A 41 -16.57 -0.52 10.60
N GLY A 42 -15.33 -0.19 10.23
CA GLY A 42 -14.41 0.59 11.05
C GLY A 42 -14.95 1.97 11.41
N MET A 43 -15.69 2.63 10.52
CA MET A 43 -16.35 3.90 10.83
C MET A 43 -17.42 3.79 11.94
N GLY A 44 -17.99 2.61 12.18
CA GLY A 44 -18.94 2.34 13.25
C GLY A 44 -18.30 1.94 14.59
N ILE A 45 -16.99 1.70 14.62
CA ILE A 45 -16.29 1.24 15.83
C ILE A 45 -15.86 2.45 16.68
N ASN A 46 -16.08 2.35 18.00
CA ASN A 46 -15.57 3.35 18.92
C ASN A 46 -14.08 3.10 19.24
N PHE A 47 -13.22 3.95 18.71
CA PHE A 47 -11.77 3.88 18.92
C PHE A 47 -11.28 4.71 20.13
N SER A 48 -12.15 5.17 21.02
CA SER A 48 -11.76 6.03 22.14
C SER A 48 -10.70 5.40 23.05
N VAL A 49 -10.80 4.09 23.33
CA VAL A 49 -9.80 3.35 24.11
C VAL A 49 -8.44 3.33 23.42
N ILE A 50 -8.44 3.15 22.09
CA ILE A 50 -7.22 3.14 21.27
C ILE A 50 -6.60 4.55 21.25
N ALA A 51 -7.42 5.59 21.13
CA ALA A 51 -6.96 6.98 21.13
C ALA A 51 -6.31 7.40 22.46
N GLN A 52 -6.76 6.84 23.58
CA GLN A 52 -6.16 7.10 24.90
C GLN A 52 -4.78 6.47 25.09
N HIS A 53 -4.45 5.43 24.30
CA HIS A 53 -3.20 4.69 24.41
C HIS A 53 -2.46 4.59 23.05
N PRO A 54 -1.96 5.71 22.48
CA PRO A 54 -1.45 5.76 21.11
C PRO A 54 -0.26 4.82 20.88
N PHE A 55 0.61 4.62 21.87
CA PHE A 55 1.74 3.68 21.75
C PHE A 55 1.28 2.22 21.72
N MET A 56 0.26 1.85 22.52
CA MET A 56 -0.31 0.52 22.47
C MET A 56 -1.04 0.28 21.15
N ALA A 57 -1.77 1.28 20.67
CA ALA A 57 -2.44 1.23 19.36
C ALA A 57 -1.44 1.02 18.22
N PHE A 58 -0.35 1.79 18.21
CA PHE A 58 0.72 1.66 17.21
C PHE A 58 1.41 0.30 17.30
N GLY A 59 1.73 -0.16 18.51
CA GLY A 59 2.34 -1.48 18.73
C GLY A 59 1.43 -2.63 18.25
N ALA A 60 0.15 -2.58 18.59
CA ALA A 60 -0.84 -3.57 18.14
C ALA A 60 -1.00 -3.55 16.62
N PHE A 61 -1.07 -2.36 16.00
CA PHE A 61 -1.11 -2.20 14.55
C PHE A 61 0.12 -2.82 13.88
N MET A 62 1.32 -2.54 14.39
CA MET A 62 2.57 -3.12 13.88
C MET A 62 2.59 -4.64 14.02
N LEU A 63 2.16 -5.17 15.17
CA LEU A 63 2.15 -6.60 15.42
C LEU A 63 1.20 -7.32 14.44
N VAL A 64 -0.01 -6.79 14.26
CA VAL A 64 -0.99 -7.34 13.31
C VAL A 64 -0.45 -7.25 11.87
N THR A 65 0.09 -6.09 11.48
CA THR A 65 0.59 -5.85 10.13
C THR A 65 1.76 -6.78 9.81
N ILE A 66 2.77 -6.83 10.68
CA ILE A 66 3.95 -7.68 10.47
C ILE A 66 3.57 -9.16 10.55
N GLY A 67 2.78 -9.56 11.54
CA GLY A 67 2.32 -10.94 11.70
C GLY A 67 1.53 -11.45 10.49
N MET A 68 0.60 -10.65 9.97
CA MET A 68 -0.15 -11.00 8.77
C MET A 68 0.73 -11.06 7.52
N GLN A 69 1.66 -10.13 7.33
CA GLN A 69 2.60 -10.18 6.21
C GLN A 69 3.49 -11.43 6.26
N MET A 70 3.98 -11.81 7.45
CA MET A 70 4.73 -13.05 7.64
C MET A 70 3.88 -14.28 7.32
N ALA A 71 2.62 -14.32 7.79
CA ALA A 71 1.69 -15.42 7.50
C ALA A 71 1.37 -15.54 6.00
N ILE A 72 1.14 -14.42 5.30
CA ILE A 72 0.92 -14.38 3.85
C ILE A 72 2.17 -14.88 3.12
N THR A 73 3.35 -14.39 3.51
CA THR A 73 4.63 -14.76 2.90
C THR A 73 4.90 -16.27 3.05
N ALA A 74 4.64 -16.83 4.23
CA ALA A 74 4.80 -18.25 4.49
C ALA A 74 3.85 -19.12 3.64
N ASN A 75 2.68 -18.60 3.27
CA ASN A 75 1.64 -19.31 2.53
C ASN A 75 1.46 -18.81 1.09
N ARG A 76 2.40 -18.01 0.56
CA ARG A 76 2.27 -17.29 -0.72
C ARG A 76 1.95 -18.14 -1.96
N ASN A 77 2.24 -19.45 -1.90
CA ASN A 77 2.02 -20.40 -3.00
C ASN A 77 0.75 -21.25 -2.81
N SER A 78 -0.10 -20.92 -1.85
CA SER A 78 -1.32 -21.68 -1.53
C SER A 78 -2.56 -20.78 -1.54
N SER A 79 -3.74 -21.41 -1.62
CA SER A 79 -5.02 -20.72 -1.46
C SER A 79 -5.18 -20.05 -0.09
N ILE A 80 -4.47 -20.56 0.92
CA ILE A 80 -4.43 -19.96 2.27
C ILE A 80 -3.79 -18.56 2.20
N GLY A 81 -2.73 -18.37 1.41
CA GLY A 81 -2.09 -17.07 1.23
C GLY A 81 -3.04 -16.04 0.62
N VAL A 82 -3.88 -16.47 -0.34
CA VAL A 82 -4.93 -15.62 -0.92
C VAL A 82 -5.99 -15.25 0.11
N ALA A 83 -6.46 -16.23 0.90
CA ALA A 83 -7.44 -15.96 1.96
C ALA A 83 -6.89 -15.01 3.03
N LEU A 84 -5.64 -15.22 3.47
CA LEU A 84 -4.95 -14.33 4.41
C LEU A 84 -4.78 -12.92 3.84
N LEU A 85 -4.52 -12.78 2.54
CA LEU A 85 -4.45 -11.47 1.89
C LEU A 85 -5.79 -10.73 1.98
N PHE A 86 -6.93 -11.39 1.75
CA PHE A 86 -8.25 -10.78 1.91
C PHE A 86 -8.54 -10.41 3.36
N VAL A 87 -8.20 -11.26 4.32
CA VAL A 87 -8.33 -10.95 5.74
C VAL A 87 -7.46 -9.75 6.12
N TYR A 88 -6.24 -9.70 5.62
CA TYR A 88 -5.32 -8.60 5.89
C TYR A 88 -5.85 -7.27 5.34
N THR A 89 -6.32 -7.25 4.10
CA THR A 89 -6.87 -6.04 3.48
C THR A 89 -8.17 -5.58 4.15
N PHE A 90 -8.99 -6.51 4.65
CA PHE A 90 -10.15 -6.19 5.49
C PHE A 90 -9.72 -5.55 6.83
N LEU A 91 -8.72 -6.10 7.50
CA LEU A 91 -8.19 -5.55 8.76
C LEU A 91 -7.59 -4.14 8.54
N LEU A 92 -6.86 -3.94 7.46
CA LEU A 92 -6.37 -2.60 7.10
C LEU A 92 -7.52 -1.64 6.78
N GLY A 93 -8.59 -2.14 6.15
CA GLY A 93 -9.83 -1.38 5.98
C GLY A 93 -10.43 -0.94 7.32
N LEU A 94 -10.55 -1.84 8.30
CA LEU A 94 -11.00 -1.50 9.65
C LEU A 94 -10.14 -0.39 10.27
N MET A 95 -8.82 -0.45 10.06
CA MET A 95 -7.88 0.55 10.58
C MET A 95 -7.98 1.91 9.89
N LEU A 96 -8.69 2.04 8.76
CA LEU A 96 -9.07 3.33 8.20
C LEU A 96 -10.18 4.02 9.02
N GLY A 97 -10.90 3.30 9.90
CA GLY A 97 -11.99 3.84 10.69
C GLY A 97 -11.71 5.18 11.36
N PRO A 98 -10.66 5.31 12.18
CA PRO A 98 -10.33 6.56 12.87
C PRO A 98 -10.12 7.75 11.94
N ILE A 99 -9.36 7.57 10.85
CA ILE A 99 -9.09 8.67 9.91
C ILE A 99 -10.34 9.06 9.11
N LEU A 100 -11.18 8.08 8.76
CA LEU A 100 -12.45 8.34 8.07
C LEU A 100 -13.49 8.98 8.99
N GLN A 101 -13.56 8.58 10.26
CA GLN A 101 -14.37 9.25 11.27
C GLN A 101 -13.96 10.71 11.41
N HIS A 102 -12.64 10.97 11.51
CA HIS A 102 -12.14 12.35 11.58
C HIS A 102 -12.51 13.15 10.32
N ALA A 103 -12.34 12.58 9.14
CA ALA A 103 -12.78 13.20 7.89
C ALA A 103 -14.29 13.48 7.89
N ALA A 104 -15.12 12.55 8.36
CA ALA A 104 -16.58 12.71 8.39
C ALA A 104 -17.07 13.87 9.27
N HIS A 105 -16.28 14.31 10.25
CA HIS A 105 -16.59 15.49 11.06
C HIS A 105 -16.28 16.83 10.35
N LEU A 106 -15.58 16.83 9.22
CA LEU A 106 -15.30 18.01 8.43
C LEU A 106 -16.43 18.26 7.43
N GLN A 107 -16.78 19.55 7.18
CA GLN A 107 -17.89 19.92 6.27
C GLN A 107 -17.73 19.33 4.87
N ASN A 108 -16.50 19.19 4.39
CA ASN A 108 -16.14 18.67 3.07
C ASN A 108 -15.51 17.28 3.13
N GLY A 109 -15.70 16.52 4.22
CA GLY A 109 -15.01 15.24 4.47
C GLY A 109 -15.17 14.20 3.36
N ALA A 110 -16.38 14.04 2.83
CA ALA A 110 -16.63 13.12 1.71
C ALA A 110 -15.84 13.53 0.45
N GLN A 111 -15.73 14.83 0.18
CA GLN A 111 -14.94 15.36 -0.94
C GLN A 111 -13.44 15.08 -0.73
N LEU A 112 -12.92 15.26 0.49
CA LEU A 112 -11.52 14.97 0.82
C LEU A 112 -11.18 13.49 0.62
N VAL A 113 -12.06 12.59 1.06
CA VAL A 113 -11.90 11.15 0.84
C VAL A 113 -11.92 10.82 -0.65
N GLY A 114 -12.84 11.42 -1.43
CA GLY A 114 -12.89 11.26 -2.88
C GLY A 114 -11.63 11.75 -3.59
N LEU A 115 -11.10 12.92 -3.18
CA LEU A 115 -9.86 13.48 -3.72
C LEU A 115 -8.64 12.60 -3.37
N ALA A 116 -8.57 12.10 -2.13
CA ALA A 116 -7.51 11.18 -1.72
C ALA A 116 -7.57 9.87 -2.53
N ALA A 117 -8.75 9.30 -2.72
CA ALA A 117 -8.93 8.08 -3.51
C ALA A 117 -8.57 8.30 -5.00
N GLY A 118 -9.08 9.38 -5.61
CA GLY A 118 -8.77 9.74 -6.99
C GLY A 118 -7.29 10.03 -7.21
N GLY A 119 -6.67 10.80 -6.30
CA GLY A 119 -5.23 11.10 -6.32
C GLY A 119 -4.38 9.82 -6.18
N THR A 120 -4.79 8.90 -5.29
CA THR A 120 -4.13 7.60 -5.11
C THR A 120 -4.19 6.78 -6.41
N GLY A 121 -5.38 6.71 -7.03
CA GLY A 121 -5.56 6.02 -8.31
C GLY A 121 -4.69 6.61 -9.42
N LEU A 122 -4.62 7.94 -9.52
CA LEU A 122 -3.79 8.63 -10.49
C LEU A 122 -2.29 8.36 -10.30
N ILE A 123 -1.81 8.42 -9.05
CA ILE A 123 -0.41 8.09 -8.72
C ILE A 123 -0.13 6.64 -9.07
N PHE A 124 -1.02 5.71 -8.67
CA PHE A 124 -0.87 4.29 -8.98
C PHE A 124 -0.74 4.04 -10.49
N LEU A 125 -1.68 4.56 -11.29
CA LEU A 125 -1.67 4.37 -12.74
C LEU A 125 -0.41 4.95 -13.38
N THR A 126 0.02 6.13 -12.94
CA THR A 126 1.22 6.79 -13.46
C THR A 126 2.48 5.98 -13.13
N MET A 127 2.64 5.57 -11.87
CA MET A 127 3.82 4.81 -11.44
C MET A 127 3.86 3.40 -12.02
N ALA A 128 2.71 2.76 -12.14
CA ALA A 128 2.57 1.46 -12.80
C ALA A 128 2.92 1.55 -14.30
N ALA A 129 2.47 2.60 -15.00
CA ALA A 129 2.82 2.83 -16.40
C ALA A 129 4.33 3.06 -16.57
N ILE A 130 4.96 3.85 -15.71
CA ILE A 130 6.41 4.06 -15.72
C ILE A 130 7.14 2.74 -15.45
N GLY A 131 6.72 1.98 -14.44
CA GLY A 131 7.31 0.67 -14.09
C GLY A 131 7.24 -0.33 -15.23
N THR A 132 6.12 -0.34 -15.97
CA THR A 132 5.91 -1.24 -17.12
C THR A 132 6.75 -0.85 -18.35
N THR A 133 6.84 0.46 -18.66
CA THR A 133 7.45 0.94 -19.90
C THR A 133 8.95 1.17 -19.82
N THR A 134 9.47 1.35 -18.60
CA THR A 134 10.89 1.68 -18.41
C THR A 134 11.79 0.46 -18.65
N LYS A 135 12.78 0.63 -19.52
CA LYS A 135 13.79 -0.40 -19.83
C LYS A 135 14.88 -0.52 -18.74
N LYS A 136 14.98 0.42 -17.81
CA LYS A 136 15.97 0.38 -16.72
C LYS A 136 15.56 -0.65 -15.66
N ASP A 137 16.55 -1.33 -15.10
CA ASP A 137 16.35 -2.19 -13.95
C ASP A 137 16.35 -1.35 -12.67
N PHE A 138 15.26 -1.45 -11.92
CA PHE A 138 15.12 -0.78 -10.64
C PHE A 138 15.44 -1.69 -9.44
N GLY A 139 16.06 -2.85 -9.65
CA GLY A 139 16.36 -3.81 -8.58
C GLY A 139 17.14 -3.20 -7.40
N TYR A 140 18.01 -2.21 -7.66
CA TYR A 140 18.74 -1.48 -6.61
C TYR A 140 17.83 -0.57 -5.76
N MET A 141 16.69 -0.11 -6.31
CA MET A 141 15.77 0.79 -5.61
C MET A 141 15.11 0.12 -4.42
N GLY A 142 14.88 -1.19 -4.45
CA GLY A 142 14.22 -1.91 -3.35
C GLY A 142 14.92 -1.71 -2.01
N LYS A 143 16.25 -1.79 -1.98
CA LYS A 143 17.05 -1.54 -0.76
C LYS A 143 16.95 -0.09 -0.30
N PHE A 144 17.06 0.87 -1.22
CA PHE A 144 16.96 2.29 -0.92
C PHE A 144 15.58 2.66 -0.35
N LEU A 145 14.52 2.18 -1.00
CA LEU A 145 13.14 2.41 -0.56
C LEU A 145 12.88 1.78 0.82
N SER A 146 13.41 0.58 1.07
CA SER A 146 13.29 -0.09 2.38
C SER A 146 13.95 0.71 3.51
N ILE A 147 15.13 1.30 3.25
CA ILE A 147 15.78 2.20 4.20
C ILE A 147 14.90 3.45 4.42
N GLY A 148 14.34 4.01 3.35
CA GLY A 148 13.41 5.13 3.43
C GLY A 148 12.20 4.84 4.33
N VAL A 149 11.61 3.65 4.22
CA VAL A 149 10.52 3.21 5.10
C VAL A 149 10.95 3.18 6.55
N MET A 150 12.14 2.63 6.86
CA MET A 150 12.66 2.61 8.24
C MET A 150 12.82 4.04 8.80
N VAL A 151 13.34 4.97 8.00
CA VAL A 151 13.47 6.39 8.40
C VAL A 151 12.09 6.99 8.68
N VAL A 152 11.09 6.72 7.85
CA VAL A 152 9.71 7.19 8.08
C VAL A 152 9.11 6.60 9.34
N PHE A 153 9.33 5.32 9.64
CA PHE A 153 8.87 4.72 10.90
C PHE A 153 9.50 5.40 12.12
N ILE A 154 10.78 5.69 12.08
CA ILE A 154 11.46 6.45 13.15
C ILE A 154 10.84 7.84 13.28
N ALA A 155 10.57 8.52 12.16
CA ALA A 155 9.94 9.83 12.15
C ALA A 155 8.50 9.81 12.72
N ILE A 156 7.72 8.77 12.42
CA ILE A 156 6.37 8.56 13.00
C ILE A 156 6.48 8.42 14.52
N ILE A 157 7.38 7.56 15.00
CA ILE A 157 7.60 7.38 16.44
C ILE A 157 8.04 8.69 17.09
N ALA A 158 8.97 9.42 16.48
CA ALA A 158 9.40 10.73 16.97
C ALA A 158 8.23 11.71 17.04
N ASN A 159 7.34 11.73 16.04
CA ASN A 159 6.17 12.62 16.03
C ASN A 159 5.14 12.27 17.10
N MET A 160 5.06 11.02 17.55
CA MET A 160 4.19 10.63 18.68
C MET A 160 4.60 11.30 19.99
N PHE A 161 5.88 11.71 20.13
CA PHE A 161 6.36 12.50 21.28
C PHE A 161 6.31 13.99 21.03
N LEU A 162 6.63 14.43 19.80
CA LEU A 162 6.74 15.85 19.45
C LEU A 162 5.38 16.51 19.24
N HIS A 163 4.36 15.75 18.81
CA HIS A 163 2.99 16.22 18.50
C HIS A 163 2.96 17.44 17.55
N LEU A 164 3.86 17.46 16.54
CA LEU A 164 3.98 18.58 15.59
C LEU A 164 3.14 18.32 14.33
N PRO A 165 2.05 19.09 14.07
CA PRO A 165 1.23 18.92 12.88
C PRO A 165 2.00 19.11 11.57
N ALA A 166 2.89 20.11 11.50
CA ALA A 166 3.72 20.33 10.31
C ALA A 166 4.64 19.14 10.02
N PHE A 167 5.16 18.47 11.04
CA PHE A 167 5.99 17.29 10.89
C PHE A 167 5.18 16.08 10.40
N SER A 168 3.91 15.93 10.83
CA SER A 168 2.99 14.93 10.30
C SER A 168 2.76 15.08 8.79
N ILE A 169 2.59 16.33 8.30
CA ILE A 169 2.44 16.62 6.88
C ILE A 169 3.72 16.24 6.12
N ALA A 170 4.89 16.59 6.64
CA ALA A 170 6.18 16.25 6.03
C ALA A 170 6.37 14.73 5.93
N ILE A 171 6.07 13.99 6.99
CA ILE A 171 6.08 12.52 7.01
C ILE A 171 5.16 11.95 5.92
N SER A 172 3.94 12.49 5.80
CA SER A 172 2.98 12.05 4.79
C SER A 172 3.48 12.30 3.37
N CYS A 173 4.11 13.45 3.08
CA CYS A 173 4.71 13.73 1.78
C CYS A 173 5.83 12.74 1.43
N ILE A 174 6.71 12.45 2.38
CA ILE A 174 7.80 11.48 2.20
C ILE A 174 7.24 10.08 1.98
N PHE A 175 6.19 9.71 2.72
CA PHE A 175 5.57 8.40 2.62
C PHE A 175 4.87 8.19 1.27
N ILE A 176 4.24 9.24 0.71
CA ILE A 176 3.71 9.20 -0.66
C ILE A 176 4.84 8.98 -1.67
N ALA A 177 5.96 9.69 -1.55
CA ALA A 177 7.07 9.56 -2.48
C ALA A 177 7.68 8.14 -2.45
N ILE A 178 7.91 7.59 -1.25
CA ILE A 178 8.44 6.23 -1.06
C ILE A 178 7.47 5.18 -1.61
N SER A 179 6.18 5.28 -1.26
CA SER A 179 5.17 4.32 -1.71
C SER A 179 4.95 4.38 -3.22
N SER A 180 5.02 5.57 -3.83
CA SER A 180 5.01 5.74 -5.28
C SER A 180 6.23 5.04 -5.93
N GLY A 181 7.41 5.19 -5.34
CA GLY A 181 8.61 4.48 -5.75
C GLY A 181 8.47 2.96 -5.65
N PHE A 182 7.82 2.45 -4.60
CA PHE A 182 7.55 1.02 -4.46
C PHE A 182 6.60 0.49 -5.53
N ILE A 183 5.55 1.24 -5.92
CA ILE A 183 4.65 0.84 -7.02
C ILE A 183 5.45 0.69 -8.31
N MET A 184 6.27 1.68 -8.65
CA MET A 184 7.10 1.64 -9.85
C MET A 184 8.09 0.47 -9.81
N TYR A 185 8.77 0.27 -8.67
CA TYR A 185 9.71 -0.82 -8.44
C TYR A 185 9.04 -2.18 -8.60
N GLU A 186 7.92 -2.42 -7.92
CA GLU A 186 7.23 -3.70 -7.92
C GLU A 186 6.73 -4.09 -9.32
N VAL A 187 6.09 -3.16 -10.01
CA VAL A 187 5.63 -3.39 -11.39
C VAL A 187 6.81 -3.68 -12.33
N ASN A 188 7.92 -2.96 -12.17
CA ASN A 188 9.14 -3.22 -12.94
C ASN A 188 9.72 -4.62 -12.65
N GLN A 189 9.71 -5.06 -11.38
CA GLN A 189 10.14 -6.42 -11.00
C GLN A 189 9.26 -7.50 -11.63
N ILE A 190 7.93 -7.32 -11.65
CA ILE A 190 7.01 -8.27 -12.29
C ILE A 190 7.33 -8.36 -13.80
N VAL A 191 7.43 -7.22 -14.48
CA VAL A 191 7.67 -7.17 -15.94
C VAL A 191 9.03 -7.75 -16.31
N ARG A 192 10.01 -7.67 -15.43
CA ARG A 192 11.37 -8.24 -15.63
C ARG A 192 11.52 -9.69 -15.14
N GLY A 193 10.49 -10.24 -14.50
CA GLY A 193 10.53 -11.60 -13.96
C GLY A 193 11.30 -11.73 -12.65
N GLY A 194 11.58 -10.62 -11.95
CA GLY A 194 12.15 -10.61 -10.60
C GLY A 194 11.13 -10.95 -9.52
N GLU A 195 9.85 -10.60 -9.74
CA GLU A 195 8.74 -11.08 -8.92
C GLU A 195 7.80 -11.94 -9.75
N THR A 196 7.61 -13.17 -9.32
CA THR A 196 6.81 -14.18 -10.02
C THR A 196 5.57 -14.63 -9.24
N ASN A 197 5.45 -14.18 -7.99
CA ASN A 197 4.34 -14.53 -7.12
C ASN A 197 3.32 -13.39 -7.07
N TYR A 198 2.16 -13.59 -7.69
CA TYR A 198 1.11 -12.57 -7.76
C TYR A 198 0.51 -12.21 -6.38
N VAL A 199 0.57 -13.09 -5.37
CA VAL A 199 0.10 -12.79 -4.00
C VAL A 199 1.03 -11.79 -3.34
N MET A 200 2.36 -11.99 -3.47
CA MET A 200 3.36 -11.08 -2.92
C MET A 200 3.34 -9.73 -3.64
N ALA A 201 3.26 -9.75 -4.96
CA ALA A 201 3.12 -8.53 -5.76
C ALA A 201 1.86 -7.74 -5.38
N THR A 202 0.70 -8.43 -5.21
CA THR A 202 -0.54 -7.78 -4.77
C THR A 202 -0.39 -7.18 -3.38
N LEU A 203 0.22 -7.91 -2.44
CA LEU A 203 0.47 -7.44 -1.07
C LEU A 203 1.30 -6.14 -1.07
N SER A 204 2.41 -6.12 -1.80
CA SER A 204 3.30 -4.96 -1.90
C SER A 204 2.61 -3.74 -2.52
N LEU A 205 1.89 -3.94 -3.64
CA LEU A 205 1.14 -2.87 -4.30
C LEU A 205 0.00 -2.35 -3.42
N PHE A 206 -0.73 -3.25 -2.73
CA PHE A 206 -1.83 -2.87 -1.85
C PHE A 206 -1.33 -2.00 -0.69
N ILE A 207 -0.24 -2.39 -0.02
CA ILE A 207 0.36 -1.60 1.08
C ILE A 207 0.76 -0.22 0.57
N SER A 208 1.35 -0.13 -0.62
CA SER A 208 1.75 1.15 -1.22
C SER A 208 0.54 2.05 -1.51
N ILE A 209 -0.54 1.50 -2.07
CA ILE A 209 -1.80 2.22 -2.30
C ILE A 209 -2.42 2.70 -0.97
N TYR A 210 -2.48 1.82 0.02
CA TYR A 210 -2.99 2.14 1.36
C TYR A 210 -2.22 3.31 2.00
N ASN A 211 -0.90 3.27 1.92
CA ASN A 211 -0.03 4.32 2.46
C ASN A 211 -0.21 5.66 1.72
N ILE A 212 -0.33 5.64 0.39
CA ILE A 212 -0.60 6.85 -0.41
C ILE A 212 -1.96 7.42 -0.03
N PHE A 213 -3.00 6.60 0.03
CA PHE A 213 -4.35 7.04 0.38
C PHE A 213 -4.41 7.70 1.76
N THR A 214 -3.88 7.04 2.78
CA THR A 214 -3.89 7.55 4.15
C THR A 214 -3.06 8.84 4.28
N SER A 215 -1.93 8.91 3.59
CA SER A 215 -1.07 10.10 3.59
C SER A 215 -1.70 11.27 2.85
N LEU A 216 -2.31 11.04 1.67
CA LEU A 216 -3.06 12.08 0.95
C LEU A 216 -4.23 12.59 1.77
N LEU A 217 -5.00 11.69 2.37
CA LEU A 217 -6.14 12.07 3.20
C LEU A 217 -5.69 12.90 4.41
N ASN A 218 -4.61 12.51 5.08
CA ASN A 218 -4.04 13.26 6.20
C ASN A 218 -3.61 14.69 5.78
N ILE A 219 -2.94 14.82 4.64
CA ILE A 219 -2.53 16.13 4.09
C ILE A 219 -3.78 16.98 3.78
N LEU A 220 -4.75 16.42 3.05
CA LEU A 220 -5.95 17.15 2.65
C LEU A 220 -6.76 17.64 3.87
N MET A 221 -6.92 16.80 4.89
CA MET A 221 -7.60 17.19 6.13
C MET A 221 -6.82 18.28 6.89
N SER A 222 -5.49 18.21 6.90
CA SER A 222 -4.65 19.19 7.59
C SER A 222 -4.75 20.60 6.98
N PHE A 223 -5.07 20.70 5.70
CA PHE A 223 -5.32 22.00 5.04
C PHE A 223 -6.76 22.45 5.18
N SER A 224 -7.73 21.54 5.16
CA SER A 224 -9.16 21.87 5.27
C SER A 224 -9.60 22.29 6.67
N GLY A 225 -8.91 21.89 7.72
CA GLY A 225 -9.21 22.26 9.11
C GLY A 225 -8.62 23.60 9.55
N ARG A 226 -8.08 24.41 8.61
CA ARG A 226 -7.51 25.74 8.89
C ARG A 226 -8.43 26.90 8.51
N ASP A 227 -9.54 26.61 7.88
CA ASP A 227 -10.60 27.56 7.54
C ASP A 227 -11.75 27.45 8.55
#